data_4801eee95af2536ef064e21b5109fdb8
#
_entry.id   4801eee95af2536ef064e21b5109fdb8
#
_cell.length_a   1.000
_cell.length_b   1.000
_cell.length_c   1.000
_cell.angle_alpha   90.00
_cell.angle_beta   90.00
_cell.angle_gamma   90.00
#
_symmetry.space_group_name_H-M   'P 1'
#
loop_
_entity.id
_entity.type
_entity.pdbx_description
1 polymer ?
#
loop_
_entity_poly.entity_id
_entity_poly.type
_entity_poly.pdbx_seq_one_letter_code
_entity_poly.pdbx_strand_id
1 'polypeptide(L)'
;MPFELGLFLGAKRFGNAVQRRKTCLVLDREPYRYQAFLSDIAGQDIAAHGGEPVRAIGAVRDWLAAGQRRRPPPGGAEIARRFAEFSAALPGILADLRLGRDEMTFSDYANIASTWLAARVST
;
A
#
# COMPACT_ATOMS: atom_id res chain seq x y z
N MET A 1 -11.73 -9.28 -3.78
CA MET A 1 -10.89 -9.29 -2.59
C MET A 1 -11.58 -9.75 -1.29
N PRO A 2 -12.92 -9.81 -1.11
CA PRO A 2 -13.52 -10.36 0.12
C PRO A 2 -13.10 -11.80 0.45
N PHE A 3 -12.87 -12.63 -0.56
CA PHE A 3 -12.44 -14.01 -0.38
C PHE A 3 -11.05 -14.11 0.24
N GLU A 4 -10.09 -13.36 -0.24
CA GLU A 4 -8.72 -13.34 0.27
C GLU A 4 -8.66 -12.81 1.70
N LEU A 5 -9.45 -11.78 2.00
CA LEU A 5 -9.58 -11.28 3.35
C LEU A 5 -10.18 -12.34 4.30
N GLY A 6 -11.19 -13.07 3.84
CA GLY A 6 -11.78 -14.17 4.59
C GLY A 6 -10.76 -15.29 4.90
N LEU A 7 -9.93 -15.67 3.93
CA LEU A 7 -8.83 -16.63 4.14
C LEU A 7 -7.82 -16.13 5.16
N PHE A 8 -7.44 -14.85 5.08
CA PHE A 8 -6.51 -14.22 6.04
C PHE A 8 -7.08 -14.25 7.46
N LEU A 9 -8.33 -13.83 7.64
CA LEU A 9 -8.99 -13.81 8.94
C LEU A 9 -9.20 -15.21 9.50
N GLY A 10 -9.53 -16.19 8.66
CA GLY A 10 -9.62 -17.59 9.02
C GLY A 10 -8.29 -18.15 9.51
N ALA A 11 -7.20 -17.88 8.78
CA ALA A 11 -5.86 -18.27 9.18
C ALA A 11 -5.45 -17.62 10.51
N LYS A 12 -5.80 -16.36 10.72
CA LYS A 12 -5.55 -15.66 11.97
C LYS A 12 -6.30 -16.27 13.15
N ARG A 13 -7.55 -16.66 12.95
CA ARG A 13 -8.39 -17.23 14.00
C ARG A 13 -8.05 -18.68 14.34
N PHE A 14 -7.77 -19.51 13.34
CA PHE A 14 -7.62 -20.96 13.47
C PHE A 14 -6.20 -21.46 13.27
N GLY A 15 -5.28 -20.59 12.86
CA GLY A 15 -3.88 -20.93 12.63
C GLY A 15 -3.02 -20.95 13.90
N ASN A 16 -1.74 -21.16 13.70
CA ASN A 16 -0.73 -21.17 14.77
C ASN A 16 -0.43 -19.74 15.29
N ALA A 17 0.49 -19.64 16.26
CA ALA A 17 0.87 -18.38 16.88
C ALA A 17 1.41 -17.34 15.87
N VAL A 18 2.08 -17.76 14.79
CA VAL A 18 2.56 -16.88 13.73
C VAL A 18 1.38 -16.24 12.99
N GLN A 19 0.37 -17.03 12.61
CA GLN A 19 -0.81 -16.57 11.92
C GLN A 19 -1.65 -15.61 12.79
N ARG A 20 -1.78 -15.91 14.08
CA ARG A 20 -2.54 -15.10 15.03
C ARG A 20 -1.97 -13.70 15.22
N ARG A 21 -0.65 -13.51 15.03
CA ARG A 21 0.04 -12.22 15.15
C ARG A 21 -0.02 -11.35 13.91
N LYS A 22 -0.47 -11.86 12.79
CA LYS A 22 -0.62 -11.09 11.57
C LYS A 22 -1.69 -10.01 11.73
N THR A 23 -1.42 -8.87 11.14
CA THR A 23 -2.35 -7.73 11.07
C THR A 23 -2.62 -7.37 9.63
N CYS A 24 -3.75 -6.75 9.36
CA CYS A 24 -4.07 -6.23 8.04
C CYS A 24 -4.70 -4.83 8.14
N LEU A 25 -4.55 -4.09 7.08
CA LEU A 25 -5.26 -2.84 6.85
C LEU A 25 -6.17 -3.03 5.64
N VAL A 26 -7.44 -2.72 5.80
CA VAL A 26 -8.41 -2.69 4.69
C VAL A 26 -8.52 -1.26 4.18
N LEU A 27 -8.21 -1.06 2.90
CA LEU A 27 -8.40 0.24 2.24
C LEU A 27 -9.65 0.18 1.37
N ASP A 28 -10.54 1.13 1.55
CA ASP A 28 -11.69 1.32 0.68
C ASP A 28 -11.78 2.77 0.21
N ARG A 29 -12.43 2.97 -0.91
CA ARG A 29 -12.70 4.30 -1.45
C ARG A 29 -13.64 5.09 -0.56
N GLU A 30 -14.70 4.45 -0.06
CA GLU A 30 -15.77 5.08 0.70
C GLU A 30 -15.86 4.52 2.11
N PRO A 31 -16.17 5.34 3.12
CA PRO A 31 -16.39 4.84 4.46
C PRO A 31 -17.61 3.90 4.50
N TYR A 32 -17.52 2.82 5.27
CA TYR A 32 -18.59 1.84 5.49
C TYR A 32 -19.06 1.05 4.26
N ARG A 33 -18.48 1.23 3.09
CA ARG A 33 -18.85 0.48 1.89
C ARG A 33 -18.64 -1.02 2.06
N TYR A 34 -17.62 -1.44 2.82
CA TYR A 34 -17.34 -2.83 3.11
C TYR A 34 -18.52 -3.55 3.81
N GLN A 35 -19.36 -2.83 4.55
CA GLN A 35 -20.52 -3.40 5.24
C GLN A 35 -21.55 -4.02 4.28
N ALA A 36 -21.57 -3.59 3.03
CA ALA A 36 -22.42 -4.18 2.00
C ALA A 36 -21.99 -5.59 1.61
N PHE A 37 -20.72 -5.97 1.86
CA PHE A 37 -20.12 -7.22 1.43
C PHE A 37 -19.59 -8.08 2.58
N LEU A 38 -19.26 -7.46 3.70
CA LEU A 38 -18.56 -8.06 4.84
C LEU A 38 -19.12 -7.51 6.14
N SER A 39 -20.17 -8.13 6.65
CA SER A 39 -20.84 -7.67 7.89
C SER A 39 -19.99 -7.91 9.16
N ASP A 40 -19.04 -8.83 9.13
CA ASP A 40 -18.39 -9.38 10.32
C ASP A 40 -16.91 -9.04 10.48
N ILE A 41 -16.43 -7.97 9.80
CA ILE A 41 -15.03 -7.52 9.93
C ILE A 41 -14.85 -6.37 10.93
N ALA A 42 -15.84 -6.14 11.77
CA ALA A 42 -15.72 -5.19 12.87
C ALA A 42 -14.49 -5.51 13.74
N GLY A 43 -13.67 -4.50 14.02
CA GLY A 43 -12.42 -4.66 14.78
C GLY A 43 -11.16 -4.82 13.92
N GLN A 44 -11.26 -4.80 12.59
CA GLN A 44 -10.11 -4.67 11.70
C GLN A 44 -9.82 -3.19 11.42
N ASP A 45 -8.55 -2.90 11.10
CA ASP A 45 -8.16 -1.55 10.71
C ASP A 45 -8.69 -1.25 9.30
N ILE A 46 -9.59 -0.29 9.20
CA ILE A 46 -10.24 0.09 7.95
C ILE A 46 -10.06 1.59 7.74
N ALA A 47 -9.61 1.97 6.56
CA ALA A 47 -9.43 3.36 6.18
C ALA A 47 -10.09 3.66 4.83
N ALA A 48 -10.83 4.77 4.77
CA ALA A 48 -11.40 5.27 3.53
C ALA A 48 -10.48 6.35 2.93
N HIS A 49 -10.14 6.20 1.65
CA HIS A 49 -9.24 7.13 0.97
C HIS A 49 -9.93 8.08 -0.01
N GLY A 50 -11.23 7.91 -0.25
CA GLY A 50 -12.00 8.80 -1.14
C GLY A 50 -11.55 8.81 -2.61
N GLY A 51 -10.76 7.83 -3.05
CA GLY A 51 -10.13 7.83 -4.36
C GLY A 51 -8.89 8.73 -4.47
N GLU A 52 -8.41 9.30 -3.35
CA GLU A 52 -7.26 10.20 -3.32
C GLU A 52 -5.97 9.47 -2.93
N PRO A 53 -4.96 9.40 -3.82
CA PRO A 53 -3.71 8.69 -3.53
C PRO A 53 -3.00 9.19 -2.27
N VAL A 54 -3.01 10.49 -2.02
CA VAL A 54 -2.37 11.10 -0.85
C VAL A 54 -2.99 10.60 0.45
N ARG A 55 -4.31 10.43 0.49
CA ARG A 55 -5.01 9.89 1.65
C ARG A 55 -4.71 8.41 1.85
N ALA A 56 -4.65 7.64 0.77
CA ALA A 56 -4.25 6.22 0.83
C ALA A 56 -2.81 6.07 1.35
N ILE A 57 -1.88 6.88 0.88
CA ILE A 57 -0.49 6.92 1.35
C ILE A 57 -0.44 7.22 2.85
N GLY A 58 -1.17 8.23 3.31
CA GLY A 58 -1.25 8.59 4.71
C GLY A 58 -1.76 7.46 5.59
N ALA A 59 -2.86 6.80 5.19
CA ALA A 59 -3.45 5.68 5.91
C ALA A 59 -2.49 4.49 6.03
N VAL A 60 -1.83 4.11 4.96
CA VAL A 60 -0.82 3.02 4.98
C VAL A 60 0.37 3.40 5.85
N ARG A 61 0.87 4.62 5.71
CA ARG A 61 1.98 5.12 6.53
C ARG A 61 1.66 5.05 8.02
N ASP A 62 0.50 5.53 8.42
CA ASP A 62 0.10 5.57 9.83
C ASP A 62 -0.10 4.18 10.40
N TRP A 63 -0.67 3.27 9.63
CA TRP A 63 -0.81 1.87 10.00
C TRP A 63 0.56 1.18 10.18
N LEU A 64 1.50 1.41 9.25
CA LEU A 64 2.87 0.89 9.37
C LEU A 64 3.59 1.48 10.58
N ALA A 65 3.43 2.78 10.85
CA ALA A 65 4.06 3.45 11.99
C ALA A 65 3.56 2.90 13.33
N ALA A 66 2.28 2.57 13.43
CA ALA A 66 1.69 1.98 14.63
C ALA A 66 2.29 0.60 14.96
N GLY A 67 2.68 -0.18 13.93
CA GLY A 67 3.33 -1.49 14.09
C GLY A 67 4.85 -1.44 14.29
N GLN A 68 5.50 -0.29 14.05
CA GLN A 68 6.96 -0.14 14.06
C GLN A 68 7.44 0.69 15.25
N ARG A 69 8.04 0.04 16.24
CA ARG A 69 8.52 0.74 17.46
C ARG A 69 9.89 1.41 17.32
N ARG A 70 10.75 0.98 16.39
CA ARG A 70 12.16 1.44 16.34
C ARG A 70 12.48 2.41 15.20
N ARG A 71 11.84 2.29 14.06
CA ARG A 71 12.06 3.16 12.89
C ARG A 71 10.71 3.40 12.19
N PRO A 72 9.98 4.42 12.59
CA PRO A 72 8.76 4.75 11.88
C PRO A 72 9.10 5.20 10.45
N PRO A 73 8.23 4.91 9.46
CA PRO A 73 8.40 5.43 8.11
C PRO A 73 8.33 6.97 8.11
N PRO A 74 8.87 7.63 7.08
CA PRO A 74 8.73 9.07 6.91
C PRO A 74 7.26 9.52 7.00
N GLY A 75 7.01 10.79 7.24
CA GLY A 75 5.66 11.33 7.26
C GLY A 75 4.93 11.15 5.93
N GLY A 76 3.60 11.04 5.98
CA GLY A 76 2.78 10.82 4.78
C GLY A 76 2.97 11.89 3.72
N ALA A 77 3.16 13.16 4.11
CA ALA A 77 3.44 14.25 3.18
C ALA A 77 4.76 14.05 2.41
N GLU A 78 5.81 13.59 3.08
CA GLU A 78 7.09 13.30 2.43
C GLU A 78 6.98 12.12 1.45
N ILE A 79 6.27 11.07 1.83
CA ILE A 79 6.02 9.93 0.94
C ILE A 79 5.21 10.37 -0.28
N ALA A 80 4.17 11.17 -0.07
CA ALA A 80 3.35 11.70 -1.16
C ALA A 80 4.15 12.61 -2.11
N ARG A 81 5.05 13.43 -1.59
CA ARG A 81 5.96 14.26 -2.39
C ARG A 81 6.87 13.39 -3.27
N ARG A 82 7.49 12.35 -2.70
CA ARG A 82 8.32 11.41 -3.46
C ARG A 82 7.53 10.63 -4.49
N PHE A 83 6.32 10.25 -4.17
CA PHE A 83 5.43 9.60 -5.12
C PHE A 83 5.10 10.51 -6.31
N ALA A 84 4.82 11.78 -6.06
CA ALA A 84 4.57 12.76 -7.12
C ALA A 84 5.81 12.96 -8.03
N GLU A 85 7.00 13.05 -7.44
CA GLU A 85 8.26 13.15 -8.19
C GLU A 85 8.52 11.91 -9.05
N PHE A 86 8.31 10.72 -8.49
CA PHE A 86 8.43 9.47 -9.23
C PHE A 86 7.44 9.40 -10.39
N SER A 87 6.18 9.75 -10.12
CA SER A 87 5.12 9.74 -11.13
C SER A 87 5.42 10.69 -12.29
N ALA A 88 6.02 11.85 -11.99
CA ALA A 88 6.46 12.81 -13.00
C ALA A 88 7.68 12.31 -13.81
N ALA A 89 8.57 11.56 -13.19
CA ALA A 89 9.75 11.00 -13.85
C ALA A 89 9.45 9.75 -14.69
N LEU A 90 8.42 9.00 -14.33
CA LEU A 90 8.11 7.70 -14.92
C LEU A 90 7.98 7.71 -16.46
N PRO A 91 7.29 8.68 -17.10
CA PRO A 91 7.20 8.69 -18.57
C PRO A 91 8.57 8.78 -19.26
N GLY A 92 9.50 9.58 -18.73
CA GLY A 92 10.86 9.68 -19.24
C GLY A 92 11.64 8.38 -19.09
N ILE A 93 11.53 7.74 -17.94
CA ILE A 93 12.18 6.45 -17.66
C ILE A 93 11.65 5.38 -18.62
N LEU A 94 10.35 5.32 -18.85
CA LEU A 94 9.75 4.37 -19.77
C LEU A 94 10.23 4.60 -21.22
N ALA A 95 10.35 5.86 -21.63
CA ALA A 95 10.88 6.21 -22.94
C ALA A 95 12.32 5.74 -23.12
N ASP A 96 13.19 5.95 -22.11
CA ASP A 96 14.58 5.49 -22.12
C ASP A 96 14.68 3.96 -22.19
N LEU A 97 13.78 3.26 -21.53
CA LEU A 97 13.69 1.80 -21.56
C LEU A 97 13.00 1.26 -22.80
N ARG A 98 12.45 2.14 -23.66
CA ARG A 98 11.62 1.76 -24.81
C ARG A 98 10.45 0.83 -24.42
N LEU A 99 9.86 1.06 -23.26
CA LEU A 99 8.76 0.29 -22.70
C LEU A 99 7.46 1.10 -22.77
N GLY A 100 6.47 0.58 -23.47
CA GLY A 100 5.14 1.18 -23.51
C GLY A 100 4.46 1.09 -22.13
N ARG A 101 3.67 2.09 -21.79
CA ARG A 101 2.97 2.10 -20.49
C ARG A 101 1.98 0.94 -20.36
N ASP A 102 1.36 0.54 -21.45
CA ASP A 102 0.45 -0.60 -21.55
C ASP A 102 1.16 -1.96 -21.53
N GLU A 103 2.45 -1.97 -21.85
CA GLU A 103 3.28 -3.17 -21.78
C GLU A 103 3.93 -3.39 -20.41
N MET A 104 3.99 -2.34 -19.58
CA MET A 104 4.65 -2.38 -18.27
C MET A 104 3.95 -3.35 -17.33
N THR A 105 4.69 -4.37 -16.89
CA THR A 105 4.22 -5.31 -15.87
C THR A 105 4.37 -4.71 -14.46
N PHE A 106 3.73 -5.33 -13.46
CA PHE A 106 3.95 -4.96 -12.06
C PHE A 106 5.43 -5.12 -11.65
N SER A 107 6.09 -6.16 -12.15
CA SER A 107 7.52 -6.39 -11.87
C SER A 107 8.39 -5.27 -12.44
N ASP A 108 8.11 -4.81 -13.66
CA ASP A 108 8.80 -3.67 -14.24
C ASP A 108 8.61 -2.41 -13.40
N TYR A 109 7.38 -2.10 -13.04
CA TYR A 109 7.06 -0.97 -12.19
C TYR A 109 7.80 -1.01 -10.86
N ALA A 110 7.77 -2.15 -10.18
CA ALA A 110 8.44 -2.32 -8.88
C ALA A 110 9.97 -2.15 -8.99
N ASN A 111 10.59 -2.69 -10.04
CA ASN A 111 12.02 -2.55 -10.30
C ASN A 111 12.40 -1.10 -10.62
N ILE A 112 11.63 -0.43 -11.47
CA ILE A 112 11.82 0.99 -11.80
C ILE A 112 11.72 1.84 -10.54
N ALA A 113 10.69 1.65 -9.74
CA ALA A 113 10.49 2.41 -8.50
C ALA A 113 11.63 2.17 -7.51
N SER A 114 12.07 0.93 -7.33
CA SER A 114 13.18 0.58 -6.44
C SER A 114 14.50 1.21 -6.88
N THR A 115 14.79 1.17 -8.18
CA THR A 115 16.01 1.77 -8.75
C THR A 115 15.98 3.30 -8.60
N TRP A 116 14.85 3.92 -8.88
CA TRP A 116 14.67 5.35 -8.74
C TRP A 116 14.83 5.83 -7.29
N LEU A 117 14.29 5.08 -6.33
CA LEU A 117 14.45 5.36 -4.90
C LEU A 117 15.91 5.20 -4.46
N ALA A 118 16.59 4.12 -4.87
CA ALA A 118 17.97 3.85 -4.51
C ALA A 118 18.91 4.97 -4.98
N ALA A 119 18.71 5.51 -6.18
CA ALA A 119 19.50 6.61 -6.71
C ALA A 119 19.38 7.91 -5.90
N ARG A 120 18.28 8.10 -5.17
CA ARG A 120 18.04 9.30 -4.33
C ARG A 120 18.52 9.14 -2.89
N VAL A 121 18.68 7.93 -2.40
CA VAL A 121 19.25 7.68 -1.07
C VAL A 121 20.77 7.82 -1.08
N SER A 122 21.39 7.63 -2.25
CA SER A 122 22.85 7.75 -2.43
C SER A 122 23.34 9.19 -2.62
N THR A 123 22.46 10.14 -2.67
CA THR A 123 22.75 11.58 -2.68
C THR A 123 22.38 12.23 -1.37
#